data_0b2a2683fcbbbe9ab60b71f1e9b75d65
#
_entry.id   0b2a2683fcbbbe9ab60b71f1e9b75d65
#
_cell.length_a   1.000
_cell.length_b   1.000
_cell.length_c   1.000
_cell.angle_alpha   90.00
_cell.angle_beta   90.00
_cell.angle_gamma   90.00
#
_symmetry.space_group_name_H-M   'P 1'
#
loop_
_entity.id
_entity.type
_entity.pdbx_description
1 polymer ?
#
loop_
_entity_poly.entity_id
_entity_poly.type
_entity_poly.pdbx_seq_one_letter_code
_entity_poly.pdbx_strand_id
1 'polypeptide(L)'
;MHNSPGKRLASALGAAFSVATLTAFAVAPLTEEPPPHARVIEPVSLAPQPLPTTGAFHREITISRGESVGSLLRKLGQQDMSLIEFVRRDATARKLLSLTPGSTVNATLDQQNRIQSLAYPLPYNSQGKTPPQQLVLSLQNGKWEARIQDHVLERRLITRSARVNTTLFAATDAAGIPSAVSSRIAEVFGSDIDFHREVKKGDRLRLVYEMFVDPASLGEGQPGRILAIEYVSGDRRLDALWFARPDGEGDYYSFDGQALKRRFLRSPLEYTRISSGFSLGRRHPVFRDWRVHKGIDYAAPTGTKIRSVGDGTIEFLGTQRGYGNVIIVKHDDVQRTLYAHMSRFSPKLRLGDKIKQGQVIGEVGQTGWATGPHLHFEFQVNGQQIDPNTMLPQPAPALDTASRNQLRAQAEQVIDLMRWQESTTVASFE
;
A
#
# COMPACT_ATOMS: atom_id res chain seq x y z
N MET A 1 -0.69 33.33 -85.99
CA MET A 1 0.69 33.58 -85.59
C MET A 1 0.67 34.47 -84.36
N HIS A 2 0.75 33.90 -83.18
CA HIS A 2 0.89 34.67 -81.96
C HIS A 2 1.89 33.93 -81.08
N ASN A 3 3.14 34.42 -81.10
CA ASN A 3 4.23 33.90 -80.23
C ASN A 3 4.04 34.49 -78.84
N SER A 4 3.75 33.69 -77.87
CA SER A 4 3.62 34.06 -76.47
C SER A 4 4.99 34.14 -75.80
N PRO A 5 5.39 35.27 -75.15
CA PRO A 5 6.71 35.40 -74.55
C PRO A 5 6.88 34.63 -73.23
N GLY A 6 5.87 33.92 -72.77
CA GLY A 6 5.95 33.22 -71.47
C GLY A 6 6.75 31.93 -71.41
N LYS A 7 7.08 31.31 -72.55
CA LYS A 7 7.81 30.03 -72.55
C LYS A 7 9.33 30.15 -72.45
N ARG A 8 9.88 31.33 -72.71
CA ARG A 8 11.36 31.54 -72.61
C ARG A 8 11.81 31.94 -71.19
N LEU A 9 10.93 32.50 -70.38
CA LEU A 9 11.25 32.86 -69.00
C LEU A 9 11.25 31.65 -68.05
N ALA A 10 10.43 30.67 -68.30
CA ALA A 10 10.37 29.45 -67.51
C ALA A 10 11.59 28.55 -67.69
N SER A 11 12.17 28.55 -68.89
CA SER A 11 13.39 27.76 -69.17
C SER A 11 14.68 28.38 -68.57
N ALA A 12 14.73 29.71 -68.45
CA ALA A 12 15.86 30.39 -67.82
C ALA A 12 15.86 30.27 -66.31
N LEU A 13 14.68 30.26 -65.69
CA LEU A 13 14.56 30.05 -64.25
C LEU A 13 14.81 28.62 -63.80
N GLY A 14 14.44 27.64 -64.64
CA GLY A 14 14.74 26.20 -64.38
C GLY A 14 16.24 25.91 -64.45
N ALA A 15 16.97 26.50 -65.37
CA ALA A 15 18.44 26.33 -65.50
C ALA A 15 19.22 27.02 -64.35
N ALA A 16 18.73 28.19 -63.86
CA ALA A 16 19.35 28.86 -62.73
C ALA A 16 19.13 28.12 -61.40
N PHE A 17 17.97 27.47 -61.22
CA PHE A 17 17.68 26.68 -60.03
C PHE A 17 18.48 25.36 -60.00
N SER A 18 18.69 24.74 -61.15
CA SER A 18 19.46 23.50 -61.27
C SER A 18 20.97 23.71 -61.01
N VAL A 19 21.50 24.86 -61.40
CA VAL A 19 22.93 25.23 -61.16
C VAL A 19 23.14 25.62 -59.68
N ALA A 20 22.16 26.30 -59.05
CA ALA A 20 22.26 26.65 -57.64
C ALA A 20 22.17 25.42 -56.70
N THR A 21 21.39 24.36 -57.07
CA THR A 21 21.35 23.14 -56.30
C THR A 21 22.60 22.26 -56.46
N LEU A 22 23.24 22.26 -57.59
CA LEU A 22 24.51 21.55 -57.80
C LEU A 22 25.70 22.21 -57.08
N THR A 23 25.71 23.52 -56.98
CA THR A 23 26.77 24.24 -56.22
C THR A 23 26.58 24.15 -54.70
N ALA A 24 25.35 23.97 -54.19
CA ALA A 24 25.08 23.78 -52.75
C ALA A 24 25.58 22.42 -52.24
N PHE A 25 25.61 21.39 -53.08
CA PHE A 25 26.15 20.06 -52.73
C PHE A 25 27.70 20.00 -52.76
N ALA A 26 28.37 20.90 -53.44
CA ALA A 26 29.83 20.89 -53.56
C ALA A 26 30.54 21.64 -52.44
N VAL A 27 29.81 22.31 -51.52
CA VAL A 27 30.37 23.13 -50.40
C VAL A 27 29.92 22.55 -49.03
N ALA A 28 29.45 21.31 -48.98
CA ALA A 28 29.30 20.66 -47.67
C ALA A 28 30.70 20.45 -47.08
N PRO A 29 31.04 21.01 -45.92
CA PRO A 29 32.33 20.72 -45.30
C PRO A 29 32.34 19.20 -45.04
N LEU A 30 33.41 18.55 -45.56
CA LEU A 30 33.74 17.21 -45.10
C LEU A 30 33.90 17.31 -43.59
N THR A 31 32.92 16.89 -42.86
CA THR A 31 33.07 16.71 -41.41
C THR A 31 34.17 15.65 -41.28
N GLU A 32 35.35 16.07 -40.92
CA GLU A 32 36.39 15.16 -40.43
C GLU A 32 35.72 14.29 -39.34
N GLU A 33 35.68 12.99 -39.53
CA GLU A 33 35.29 12.07 -38.47
C GLU A 33 36.14 12.42 -37.24
N PRO A 34 35.52 12.63 -36.06
CA PRO A 34 36.31 12.89 -34.87
C PRO A 34 37.28 11.68 -34.72
N PRO A 35 38.54 11.98 -34.39
CA PRO A 35 39.54 10.91 -34.26
C PRO A 35 39.00 9.89 -33.26
N PRO A 36 39.20 8.56 -33.55
CA PRO A 36 38.71 7.54 -32.65
C PRO A 36 39.24 7.83 -31.25
N HIS A 37 38.31 8.00 -30.29
CA HIS A 37 38.68 8.22 -28.90
C HIS A 37 39.61 7.07 -28.50
N ALA A 38 40.89 7.35 -28.37
CA ALA A 38 41.84 6.40 -27.81
C ALA A 38 41.35 6.08 -26.39
N ARG A 39 40.90 4.83 -26.19
CA ARG A 39 40.64 4.34 -24.84
C ARG A 39 41.97 4.33 -24.11
N VAL A 40 42.25 5.35 -23.33
CA VAL A 40 43.34 5.34 -22.36
C VAL A 40 42.89 4.38 -21.25
N ILE A 41 43.37 3.15 -21.30
CA ILE A 41 43.27 2.21 -20.19
C ILE A 41 44.43 2.58 -19.25
N GLU A 42 44.15 3.48 -18.31
CA GLU A 42 45.03 3.66 -17.17
C GLU A 42 44.92 2.41 -16.29
N PRO A 43 45.98 1.64 -16.10
CA PRO A 43 45.98 0.59 -15.11
C PRO A 43 45.85 1.24 -13.72
N VAL A 44 44.66 1.20 -13.13
CA VAL A 44 44.48 1.57 -11.73
C VAL A 44 45.22 0.51 -10.93
N SER A 45 46.44 0.82 -10.51
CA SER A 45 47.18 0.01 -9.55
C SER A 45 46.47 0.17 -8.19
N LEU A 46 45.52 -0.75 -7.90
CA LEU A 46 44.99 -0.91 -6.58
C LEU A 46 46.15 -1.47 -5.72
N ALA A 47 46.90 -0.59 -5.08
CA ALA A 47 47.75 -1.02 -3.98
C ALA A 47 46.86 -1.77 -2.98
N PRO A 48 47.17 -3.02 -2.61
CA PRO A 48 46.38 -3.72 -1.61
C PRO A 48 46.43 -2.92 -0.31
N GLN A 49 45.34 -2.24 -0.02
CA GLN A 49 45.21 -1.64 1.29
C GLN A 49 45.15 -2.79 2.29
N PRO A 50 46.01 -2.79 3.33
CA PRO A 50 45.91 -3.80 4.38
C PRO A 50 44.49 -3.73 4.95
N LEU A 51 43.76 -4.83 4.87
CA LEU A 51 42.47 -4.96 5.54
C LEU A 51 42.63 -4.52 6.99
N PRO A 52 41.79 -3.65 7.53
CA PRO A 52 41.91 -3.23 8.92
C PRO A 52 41.88 -4.47 9.79
N THR A 53 42.96 -4.73 10.52
CA THR A 53 43.14 -5.89 11.38
C THR A 53 42.27 -5.87 12.64
N THR A 54 41.47 -4.82 12.82
CA THR A 54 40.49 -4.62 13.90
C THR A 54 39.09 -4.52 13.30
N GLY A 55 38.66 -5.53 12.55
CA GLY A 55 37.34 -5.47 11.88
C GLY A 55 36.27 -6.23 12.65
N ALA A 56 35.22 -5.52 13.03
CA ALA A 56 33.94 -6.14 13.29
C ALA A 56 33.33 -6.58 11.95
N PHE A 57 32.84 -7.81 11.86
CA PHE A 57 32.14 -8.30 10.68
C PHE A 57 30.68 -7.92 10.78
N HIS A 58 30.12 -7.32 9.73
CA HIS A 58 28.70 -7.04 9.64
C HIS A 58 28.01 -8.10 8.78
N ARG A 59 26.92 -8.65 9.30
CA ARG A 59 26.06 -9.58 8.57
C ARG A 59 24.63 -9.09 8.57
N GLU A 60 24.02 -9.12 7.40
CA GLU A 60 22.62 -8.80 7.23
C GLU A 60 21.83 -10.07 6.92
N ILE A 61 20.69 -10.23 7.59
CA ILE A 61 19.80 -11.36 7.37
C ILE A 61 18.38 -10.85 7.19
N THR A 62 17.81 -11.14 6.03
CA THR A 62 16.39 -10.91 5.79
C THR A 62 15.54 -11.99 6.45
N ILE A 63 14.52 -11.56 7.20
CA ILE A 63 13.63 -12.44 7.94
C ILE A 63 12.64 -13.10 6.99
N SER A 64 12.62 -14.43 7.02
CA SER A 64 11.66 -15.24 6.26
C SER A 64 10.34 -15.42 7.04
N ARG A 65 9.26 -15.79 6.32
CA ARG A 65 7.97 -16.09 6.95
C ARG A 65 8.08 -17.28 7.92
N GLY A 66 7.60 -17.10 9.15
CA GLY A 66 7.66 -18.13 10.21
C GLY A 66 9.03 -18.25 10.90
N GLU A 67 9.95 -17.31 10.66
CA GLU A 67 11.26 -17.31 11.31
C GLU A 67 11.16 -16.96 12.79
N SER A 68 11.99 -17.61 13.59
CA SER A 68 12.12 -17.38 15.02
C SER A 68 13.51 -16.84 15.35
N VAL A 69 13.68 -16.26 16.55
CA VAL A 69 15.00 -15.81 17.02
C VAL A 69 16.02 -16.95 16.98
N GLY A 70 15.64 -18.17 17.36
CA GLY A 70 16.55 -19.32 17.30
C GLY A 70 16.98 -19.69 15.88
N SER A 71 16.08 -19.58 14.87
CA SER A 71 16.45 -19.80 13.48
C SER A 71 17.31 -18.68 12.92
N LEU A 72 17.03 -17.43 13.30
CA LEU A 72 17.87 -16.27 12.97
C LEU A 72 19.31 -16.44 13.47
N LEU A 73 19.49 -16.84 14.75
CA LEU A 73 20.81 -17.06 15.32
C LEU A 73 21.56 -18.20 14.62
N ARG A 74 20.88 -19.29 14.26
CA ARG A 74 21.49 -20.37 13.44
C ARG A 74 21.96 -19.88 12.09
N LYS A 75 21.21 -19.02 11.41
CA LYS A 75 21.65 -18.39 10.13
C LYS A 75 22.91 -17.53 10.33
N LEU A 76 23.06 -16.91 11.48
CA LEU A 76 24.28 -16.19 11.88
C LEU A 76 25.45 -17.14 12.25
N GLY A 77 25.22 -18.44 12.25
CA GLY A 77 26.21 -19.43 12.65
C GLY A 77 26.40 -19.51 14.18
N GLN A 78 25.36 -19.09 14.92
CA GLN A 78 25.42 -19.00 16.39
C GLN A 78 24.38 -19.87 17.07
N GLN A 79 24.74 -20.38 18.25
CA GLN A 79 23.82 -21.03 19.18
C GLN A 79 23.94 -20.37 20.58
N ASP A 80 23.91 -19.04 20.60
CA ASP A 80 24.04 -18.30 21.85
C ASP A 80 22.76 -18.41 22.69
N MET A 81 22.78 -19.34 23.63
CA MET A 81 21.69 -19.57 24.56
C MET A 81 21.51 -18.40 25.54
N SER A 82 22.58 -17.65 25.86
CA SER A 82 22.51 -16.51 26.77
C SER A 82 21.69 -15.38 26.15
N LEU A 83 21.86 -15.12 24.83
CA LEU A 83 21.06 -14.15 24.08
C LEU A 83 19.61 -14.57 24.01
N ILE A 84 19.31 -15.86 23.72
CA ILE A 84 17.92 -16.36 23.68
C ILE A 84 17.25 -16.20 25.04
N GLU A 85 17.95 -16.52 26.12
CA GLU A 85 17.43 -16.38 27.48
C GLU A 85 17.19 -14.90 27.84
N PHE A 86 18.13 -14.03 27.48
CA PHE A 86 17.99 -12.59 27.65
C PHE A 86 16.77 -12.07 26.91
N VAL A 87 16.59 -12.40 25.62
CA VAL A 87 15.42 -11.99 24.81
C VAL A 87 14.10 -12.45 25.43
N ARG A 88 14.07 -13.57 26.12
CA ARG A 88 12.86 -14.06 26.81
C ARG A 88 12.55 -13.32 28.11
N ARG A 89 13.58 -12.85 28.82
CA ARG A 89 13.45 -12.24 30.17
C ARG A 89 13.29 -10.73 30.12
N ASP A 90 14.04 -10.06 29.26
CA ASP A 90 14.04 -8.60 29.19
C ASP A 90 12.81 -8.05 28.45
N ALA A 91 12.15 -7.05 29.05
CA ALA A 91 10.92 -6.46 28.52
C ALA A 91 11.10 -5.76 27.16
N THR A 92 12.27 -5.16 26.94
CA THR A 92 12.62 -4.44 25.71
C THR A 92 13.04 -5.43 24.62
N ALA A 93 13.91 -6.39 24.96
CA ALA A 93 14.43 -7.41 24.06
C ALA A 93 13.32 -8.34 23.52
N ARG A 94 12.23 -8.56 24.26
CA ARG A 94 11.07 -9.36 23.83
C ARG A 94 10.46 -8.92 22.52
N LYS A 95 10.67 -7.68 22.09
CA LYS A 95 10.21 -7.21 20.77
C LYS A 95 10.83 -8.01 19.63
N LEU A 96 12.01 -8.62 19.84
CA LEU A 96 12.63 -9.52 18.88
C LEU A 96 11.87 -10.85 18.71
N LEU A 97 10.98 -11.24 19.63
CA LEU A 97 10.14 -12.43 19.47
C LEU A 97 9.07 -12.29 18.40
N SER A 98 8.79 -11.07 17.97
CA SER A 98 7.77 -10.74 16.94
C SER A 98 8.46 -10.25 15.67
N LEU A 99 9.21 -11.14 15.02
CA LEU A 99 9.91 -10.86 13.78
C LEU A 99 8.93 -10.59 12.63
N THR A 100 9.18 -9.52 11.87
CA THR A 100 8.39 -9.18 10.70
C THR A 100 9.05 -9.73 9.44
N PRO A 101 8.39 -10.60 8.67
CA PRO A 101 8.91 -11.11 7.41
C PRO A 101 9.26 -9.97 6.44
N GLY A 102 10.41 -10.07 5.77
CA GLY A 102 10.93 -9.05 4.87
C GLY A 102 11.77 -7.96 5.54
N SER A 103 11.77 -7.86 6.88
CA SER A 103 12.70 -6.98 7.61
C SER A 103 14.10 -7.56 7.62
N THR A 104 15.11 -6.70 7.68
CA THR A 104 16.52 -7.08 7.76
C THR A 104 17.04 -6.89 9.18
N VAL A 105 17.69 -7.91 9.74
CA VAL A 105 18.44 -7.82 10.99
C VAL A 105 19.91 -7.63 10.67
N ASN A 106 20.52 -6.62 11.27
CA ASN A 106 21.95 -6.34 11.17
C ASN A 106 22.66 -6.87 12.39
N ALA A 107 23.65 -7.77 12.19
CA ALA A 107 24.49 -8.32 13.26
C ALA A 107 25.91 -7.85 13.11
N THR A 108 26.51 -7.41 14.20
CA THR A 108 27.95 -7.16 14.31
C THR A 108 28.59 -8.32 15.04
N LEU A 109 29.62 -8.91 14.45
CA LEU A 109 30.34 -10.09 14.94
C LEU A 109 31.81 -9.72 15.21
N ASP A 110 32.40 -10.34 16.21
CA ASP A 110 33.85 -10.24 16.46
C ASP A 110 34.67 -11.18 15.55
N GLN A 111 35.99 -11.15 15.70
CA GLN A 111 36.90 -12.00 14.92
C GLN A 111 36.70 -13.49 15.17
N GLN A 112 36.14 -13.88 16.31
CA GLN A 112 35.76 -15.25 16.63
C GLN A 112 34.33 -15.60 16.17
N ASN A 113 33.73 -14.75 15.32
CA ASN A 113 32.39 -14.90 14.81
C ASN A 113 31.30 -14.88 15.90
N ARG A 114 31.54 -14.28 17.09
CA ARG A 114 30.54 -14.13 18.16
C ARG A 114 29.77 -12.82 17.99
N ILE A 115 28.49 -12.86 18.24
CA ILE A 115 27.62 -11.67 18.11
C ILE A 115 28.00 -10.67 19.22
N GLN A 116 28.32 -9.46 18.82
CA GLN A 116 28.57 -8.30 19.68
C GLN A 116 27.36 -7.39 19.77
N SER A 117 26.61 -7.28 18.66
CA SER A 117 25.34 -6.54 18.64
C SER A 117 24.38 -7.07 17.57
N LEU A 118 23.09 -6.84 17.81
CA LEU A 118 22.00 -7.07 16.86
C LEU A 118 21.16 -5.80 16.79
N ALA A 119 20.90 -5.31 15.58
CA ALA A 119 19.96 -4.23 15.33
C ALA A 119 18.78 -4.76 14.52
N TYR A 120 17.57 -4.55 15.04
CA TYR A 120 16.31 -4.98 14.43
C TYR A 120 15.37 -3.79 14.27
N PRO A 121 15.01 -3.40 13.04
CA PRO A 121 14.07 -2.33 12.82
C PRO A 121 12.69 -2.72 13.33
N LEU A 122 12.11 -1.88 14.19
CA LEU A 122 10.77 -2.09 14.70
C LEU A 122 9.73 -1.75 13.63
N PRO A 123 8.58 -2.44 13.63
CA PRO A 123 7.51 -2.13 12.70
C PRO A 123 7.16 -0.64 12.76
N TYR A 124 7.30 0.05 11.64
CA TYR A 124 7.04 1.47 11.51
C TYR A 124 5.70 1.70 10.83
N ASN A 125 4.87 2.52 11.46
CA ASN A 125 3.65 3.00 10.83
C ASN A 125 3.93 4.35 10.18
N SER A 126 4.03 4.38 8.86
CA SER A 126 4.26 5.60 8.08
C SER A 126 3.15 6.66 8.24
N GLN A 127 2.01 6.30 8.83
CA GLN A 127 0.94 7.24 9.20
C GLN A 127 1.12 7.81 10.61
N GLY A 128 2.05 7.26 11.41
CA GLY A 128 2.33 7.71 12.77
C GLY A 128 3.23 8.95 12.84
N LYS A 129 3.09 9.72 13.90
CA LYS A 129 3.96 10.87 14.22
C LYS A 129 5.29 10.46 14.85
N THR A 130 5.49 9.18 15.12
CA THR A 130 6.69 8.64 15.76
C THR A 130 7.74 8.34 14.71
N PRO A 131 9.01 8.76 14.88
CA PRO A 131 10.08 8.42 13.95
C PRO A 131 10.30 6.90 13.91
N PRO A 132 10.88 6.37 12.82
CA PRO A 132 11.30 4.97 12.76
C PRO A 132 12.23 4.64 13.94
N GLN A 133 12.05 3.48 14.54
CA GLN A 133 12.85 3.02 15.67
C GLN A 133 13.46 1.64 15.38
N GLN A 134 14.59 1.38 16.01
CA GLN A 134 15.21 0.06 16.01
C GLN A 134 15.49 -0.43 17.43
N LEU A 135 15.31 -1.72 17.62
CA LEU A 135 15.80 -2.42 18.79
C LEU A 135 17.27 -2.75 18.59
N VAL A 136 18.12 -2.33 19.50
CA VAL A 136 19.54 -2.69 19.51
C VAL A 136 19.82 -3.52 20.74
N LEU A 137 20.31 -4.74 20.51
CA LEU A 137 20.88 -5.61 21.55
C LEU A 137 22.40 -5.51 21.44
N SER A 138 23.09 -5.28 22.54
CA SER A 138 24.56 -5.18 22.58
C SER A 138 25.13 -5.95 23.76
N LEU A 139 26.25 -6.62 23.50
CA LEU A 139 27.00 -7.34 24.54
C LEU A 139 28.03 -6.38 25.17
N GLN A 140 27.78 -5.95 26.40
CA GLN A 140 28.67 -5.04 27.13
C GLN A 140 29.18 -5.73 28.40
N ASN A 141 30.50 -5.79 28.56
CA ASN A 141 31.12 -6.44 29.71
C ASN A 141 30.60 -7.86 30.01
N GLY A 142 30.32 -8.64 28.95
CA GLY A 142 29.80 -10.00 29.06
C GLY A 142 28.29 -10.10 29.40
N LYS A 143 27.56 -8.97 29.44
CA LYS A 143 26.12 -8.93 29.69
C LYS A 143 25.39 -8.32 28.49
N TRP A 144 24.24 -8.90 28.16
CA TRP A 144 23.37 -8.36 27.14
C TRP A 144 22.58 -7.16 27.66
N GLU A 145 22.51 -6.12 26.86
CA GLU A 145 21.69 -4.93 27.09
C GLU A 145 20.77 -4.71 25.89
N ALA A 146 19.55 -4.23 26.15
CA ALA A 146 18.57 -3.90 25.12
C ALA A 146 18.16 -2.44 25.21
N ARG A 147 18.19 -1.75 24.08
CA ARG A 147 17.70 -0.37 23.97
C ARG A 147 16.88 -0.17 22.71
N ILE A 148 15.91 0.72 22.78
CA ILE A 148 15.22 1.25 21.60
C ILE A 148 15.85 2.60 21.31
N GLN A 149 16.21 2.82 20.06
CA GLN A 149 16.74 4.11 19.59
C GLN A 149 16.07 4.50 18.28
N ASP A 150 16.12 5.77 17.96
CA ASP A 150 15.67 6.26 16.68
C ASP A 150 16.52 5.63 15.57
N HIS A 151 15.85 5.23 14.49
CA HIS A 151 16.50 4.65 13.32
C HIS A 151 16.49 5.70 12.21
N VAL A 152 17.65 6.27 11.90
CA VAL A 152 17.81 7.27 10.84
C VAL A 152 17.69 6.55 9.50
N LEU A 153 16.56 6.72 8.84
CA LEU A 153 16.27 6.16 7.52
C LEU A 153 16.22 7.28 6.49
N GLU A 154 16.85 7.06 5.35
CA GLU A 154 16.69 7.90 4.18
C GLU A 154 15.37 7.57 3.47
N ARG A 155 14.52 8.57 3.29
CA ARG A 155 13.29 8.42 2.52
C ARG A 155 13.60 8.58 1.04
N ARG A 156 13.40 7.52 0.27
CA ARG A 156 13.51 7.51 -1.20
C ARG A 156 12.16 7.34 -1.83
N LEU A 157 11.94 8.00 -2.97
CA LEU A 157 10.77 7.79 -3.82
C LEU A 157 11.12 6.79 -4.90
N ILE A 158 10.40 5.72 -4.95
CA ILE A 158 10.58 4.65 -5.94
C ILE A 158 9.42 4.68 -6.91
N THR A 159 9.72 4.83 -8.18
CA THR A 159 8.74 4.70 -9.26
C THR A 159 8.89 3.32 -9.90
N ARG A 160 7.79 2.64 -10.14
CA ARG A 160 7.75 1.33 -10.80
C ARG A 160 6.57 1.26 -11.77
N SER A 161 6.77 0.48 -12.82
CA SER A 161 5.71 0.09 -13.75
C SER A 161 5.67 -1.44 -13.87
N ALA A 162 4.49 -2.00 -14.02
CA ALA A 162 4.29 -3.43 -14.24
C ALA A 162 3.23 -3.66 -15.31
N ARG A 163 3.43 -4.69 -16.12
CA ARG A 163 2.43 -5.19 -17.08
C ARG A 163 1.93 -6.55 -16.63
N VAL A 164 0.63 -6.70 -16.56
CA VAL A 164 0.02 -7.95 -16.15
C VAL A 164 0.07 -8.98 -17.28
N ASN A 165 0.66 -10.14 -16.98
CA ASN A 165 0.65 -11.30 -17.86
C ASN A 165 -0.30 -12.39 -17.34
N THR A 166 -0.42 -12.53 -16.01
CA THR A 166 -1.27 -13.53 -15.34
C THR A 166 -2.07 -12.92 -14.20
N THR A 167 -1.44 -12.48 -13.13
CA THR A 167 -2.06 -11.87 -11.96
C THR A 167 -1.36 -10.57 -11.58
N LEU A 168 -2.03 -9.72 -10.79
CA LEU A 168 -1.44 -8.50 -10.25
C LEU A 168 -0.16 -8.82 -9.44
N PHE A 169 -0.22 -9.81 -8.55
CA PHE A 169 0.92 -10.16 -7.69
C PHE A 169 2.12 -10.67 -8.47
N ALA A 170 1.90 -11.50 -9.50
CA ALA A 170 2.97 -11.96 -10.37
C ALA A 170 3.61 -10.81 -11.18
N ALA A 171 2.80 -9.84 -11.62
CA ALA A 171 3.29 -8.67 -12.35
C ALA A 171 4.10 -7.73 -11.45
N THR A 172 3.64 -7.50 -10.23
CA THR A 172 4.37 -6.66 -9.25
C THR A 172 5.66 -7.31 -8.79
N ASP A 173 5.67 -8.63 -8.58
CA ASP A 173 6.88 -9.40 -8.23
C ASP A 173 7.92 -9.31 -9.36
N ALA A 174 7.52 -9.56 -10.61
CA ALA A 174 8.39 -9.43 -11.78
C ALA A 174 8.95 -8.00 -11.97
N ALA A 175 8.24 -6.97 -11.49
CA ALA A 175 8.69 -5.57 -11.53
C ALA A 175 9.53 -5.16 -10.31
N GLY A 176 9.87 -6.09 -9.40
CA GLY A 176 10.61 -5.80 -8.18
C GLY A 176 9.84 -4.92 -7.19
N ILE A 177 8.51 -5.00 -7.19
CA ILE A 177 7.65 -4.28 -6.27
C ILE A 177 7.46 -5.15 -5.02
N PRO A 178 7.79 -4.66 -3.81
CA PRO A 178 7.63 -5.43 -2.58
C PRO A 178 6.20 -5.93 -2.36
N SER A 179 6.04 -7.16 -1.86
CA SER A 179 4.73 -7.78 -1.64
C SER A 179 3.79 -6.96 -0.73
N ALA A 180 4.37 -6.25 0.25
CA ALA A 180 3.62 -5.32 1.10
C ALA A 180 3.01 -4.14 0.32
N VAL A 181 3.71 -3.66 -0.72
CA VAL A 181 3.19 -2.62 -1.63
C VAL A 181 2.09 -3.21 -2.51
N SER A 182 2.30 -4.42 -3.04
CA SER A 182 1.29 -5.12 -3.87
C SER A 182 -0.03 -5.34 -3.12
N SER A 183 0.04 -5.73 -1.84
CA SER A 183 -1.15 -5.88 -0.99
C SER A 183 -1.87 -4.55 -0.79
N ARG A 184 -1.13 -3.44 -0.59
CA ARG A 184 -1.72 -2.10 -0.45
C ARG A 184 -2.39 -1.61 -1.73
N ILE A 185 -1.88 -1.96 -2.92
CA ILE A 185 -2.55 -1.66 -4.20
C ILE A 185 -3.96 -2.28 -4.21
N ALA A 186 -4.06 -3.55 -3.79
CA ALA A 186 -5.33 -4.24 -3.71
C ALA A 186 -6.28 -3.61 -2.66
N GLU A 187 -5.74 -3.10 -1.55
CA GLU A 187 -6.53 -2.38 -0.54
C GLU A 187 -7.05 -1.04 -1.06
N VAL A 188 -6.20 -0.25 -1.74
CA VAL A 188 -6.57 1.09 -2.25
C VAL A 188 -7.71 1.00 -3.26
N PHE A 189 -7.65 0.07 -4.21
CA PHE A 189 -8.66 -0.10 -5.25
C PHE A 189 -9.69 -1.20 -4.96
N GLY A 190 -9.65 -1.83 -3.80
CA GLY A 190 -10.51 -2.98 -3.47
C GLY A 190 -12.02 -2.70 -3.50
N SER A 191 -12.41 -1.42 -3.48
CA SER A 191 -13.79 -0.98 -3.69
C SER A 191 -14.18 -0.86 -5.17
N ASP A 192 -13.20 -0.74 -6.06
CA ASP A 192 -13.42 -0.40 -7.47
C ASP A 192 -13.12 -1.56 -8.41
N ILE A 193 -12.22 -2.47 -8.04
CA ILE A 193 -11.83 -3.61 -8.85
C ILE A 193 -11.57 -4.86 -8.00
N ASP A 194 -12.07 -5.99 -8.46
CA ASP A 194 -11.71 -7.31 -7.94
C ASP A 194 -10.46 -7.82 -8.67
N PHE A 195 -9.28 -7.64 -8.05
CA PHE A 195 -8.01 -8.07 -8.64
C PHE A 195 -7.86 -9.59 -8.85
N HIS A 196 -8.77 -10.40 -8.32
CA HIS A 196 -8.78 -11.85 -8.59
C HIS A 196 -9.59 -12.22 -9.83
N ARG A 197 -10.56 -11.40 -10.22
CA ARG A 197 -11.53 -11.72 -11.28
C ARG A 197 -11.46 -10.78 -12.49
N GLU A 198 -11.15 -9.51 -12.26
CA GLU A 198 -11.25 -8.47 -13.28
C GLU A 198 -9.93 -8.15 -13.97
N VAL A 199 -8.79 -8.59 -13.41
CA VAL A 199 -7.45 -8.35 -13.97
C VAL A 199 -7.25 -9.15 -15.24
N LYS A 200 -6.77 -8.49 -16.29
CA LYS A 200 -6.56 -9.06 -17.61
C LYS A 200 -5.11 -8.99 -18.06
N LYS A 201 -4.72 -9.93 -18.92
CA LYS A 201 -3.43 -9.85 -19.61
C LYS A 201 -3.33 -8.57 -20.44
N GLY A 202 -2.24 -7.84 -20.28
CA GLY A 202 -2.01 -6.56 -20.93
C GLY A 202 -2.34 -5.34 -20.07
N ASP A 203 -3.02 -5.50 -18.94
CA ASP A 203 -3.25 -4.41 -17.99
C ASP A 203 -1.92 -3.82 -17.52
N ARG A 204 -1.93 -2.53 -17.25
CA ARG A 204 -0.74 -1.77 -16.87
C ARG A 204 -0.93 -1.13 -15.51
N LEU A 205 0.12 -1.19 -14.70
CA LEU A 205 0.21 -0.55 -13.40
C LEU A 205 1.40 0.39 -13.39
N ARG A 206 1.23 1.60 -12.89
CA ARG A 206 2.30 2.54 -12.54
C ARG A 206 2.10 3.02 -11.12
N LEU A 207 3.18 3.16 -10.38
CA LEU A 207 3.08 3.64 -9.01
C LEU A 207 4.34 4.35 -8.56
N VAL A 208 4.15 5.27 -7.61
CA VAL A 208 5.21 5.90 -6.82
C VAL A 208 4.97 5.56 -5.36
N TYR A 209 5.99 5.07 -4.69
CA TYR A 209 5.92 4.74 -3.26
C TYR A 209 7.19 5.14 -2.52
N GLU A 210 7.06 5.29 -1.22
CA GLU A 210 8.18 5.56 -0.33
C GLU A 210 8.94 4.28 -0.03
N MET A 211 10.26 4.38 0.00
CA MET A 211 11.16 3.37 0.51
C MET A 211 12.03 4.02 1.58
N PHE A 212 12.07 3.45 2.77
CA PHE A 212 12.93 3.89 3.86
C PHE A 212 14.16 3.00 3.91
N VAL A 213 15.31 3.57 3.58
CA VAL A 213 16.58 2.84 3.44
C VAL A 213 17.52 3.29 4.55
N ASP A 214 18.14 2.33 5.22
CA ASP A 214 19.25 2.61 6.13
C ASP A 214 20.50 2.89 5.28
N PRO A 215 21.08 4.10 5.34
CA PRO A 215 22.29 4.42 4.55
C PRO A 215 23.50 3.53 4.88
N ALA A 216 23.51 2.93 6.06
CA ALA A 216 24.58 2.04 6.52
C ALA A 216 24.33 0.56 6.15
N SER A 217 23.18 0.21 5.57
CA SER A 217 22.77 -1.14 5.22
C SER A 217 22.83 -1.35 3.71
N LEU A 218 23.19 -2.55 3.28
CA LEU A 218 23.09 -2.99 1.89
C LEU A 218 21.70 -3.56 1.57
N GLY A 219 20.80 -3.62 2.55
CA GLY A 219 19.44 -4.13 2.39
C GLY A 219 18.54 -3.25 1.52
N GLU A 220 17.49 -3.84 0.97
CA GLU A 220 16.53 -3.15 0.08
C GLU A 220 15.73 -2.03 0.78
N GLY A 221 15.74 -1.98 2.10
CA GLY A 221 14.96 -1.03 2.90
C GLY A 221 13.54 -1.49 3.19
N GLN A 222 12.76 -0.63 3.84
CA GLN A 222 11.37 -0.90 4.24
C GLN A 222 10.40 -0.09 3.36
N PRO A 223 9.43 -0.75 2.72
CA PRO A 223 8.44 -0.04 1.91
C PRO A 223 7.52 0.79 2.80
N GLY A 224 7.45 2.08 2.49
CA GLY A 224 6.55 3.05 3.10
C GLY A 224 5.20 3.09 2.41
N ARG A 225 4.60 4.27 2.39
CA ARG A 225 3.28 4.54 1.79
C ARG A 225 3.38 4.56 0.27
N ILE A 226 2.33 4.13 -0.39
CA ILE A 226 2.12 4.43 -1.81
C ILE A 226 1.68 5.89 -1.91
N LEU A 227 2.38 6.68 -2.71
CA LEU A 227 2.04 8.09 -2.94
C LEU A 227 1.05 8.23 -4.09
N ALA A 228 1.26 7.48 -5.17
CA ALA A 228 0.31 7.46 -6.27
C ALA A 228 0.31 6.12 -6.98
N ILE A 229 -0.84 5.78 -7.56
CA ILE A 229 -1.07 4.59 -8.38
C ILE A 229 -1.89 5.00 -9.59
N GLU A 230 -1.56 4.41 -10.74
CA GLU A 230 -2.40 4.39 -11.92
C GLU A 230 -2.51 2.94 -12.41
N TYR A 231 -3.72 2.47 -12.63
CA TYR A 231 -4.02 1.17 -13.19
C TYR A 231 -4.89 1.33 -14.43
N VAL A 232 -4.48 0.71 -15.54
CA VAL A 232 -5.15 0.81 -16.82
C VAL A 232 -5.49 -0.58 -17.34
N SER A 233 -6.77 -0.84 -17.60
CA SER A 233 -7.30 -2.09 -18.17
C SER A 233 -8.23 -1.76 -19.33
N GLY A 234 -7.75 -1.93 -20.57
CA GLY A 234 -8.45 -1.45 -21.76
C GLY A 234 -8.70 0.05 -21.69
N ASP A 235 -9.97 0.45 -21.81
CA ASP A 235 -10.41 1.86 -21.71
C ASP A 235 -10.63 2.32 -20.26
N ARG A 236 -10.60 1.40 -19.29
CA ARG A 236 -10.79 1.72 -17.88
C ARG A 236 -9.48 2.18 -17.27
N ARG A 237 -9.50 3.36 -16.66
CA ARG A 237 -8.39 3.92 -15.88
C ARG A 237 -8.84 4.14 -14.45
N LEU A 238 -8.05 3.66 -13.50
CA LEU A 238 -8.17 3.94 -12.08
C LEU A 238 -6.89 4.63 -11.64
N ASP A 239 -7.02 5.68 -10.87
CA ASP A 239 -5.90 6.39 -10.30
C ASP A 239 -6.13 6.72 -8.83
N ALA A 240 -5.05 6.84 -8.07
CA ALA A 240 -5.07 7.13 -6.65
C ALA A 240 -3.86 7.97 -6.28
N LEU A 241 -4.08 9.01 -5.50
CA LEU A 241 -3.06 9.86 -4.91
C LEU A 241 -3.28 9.93 -3.41
N TRP A 242 -2.23 9.70 -2.64
CA TRP A 242 -2.26 9.96 -1.21
C TRP A 242 -2.24 11.47 -0.95
N PHE A 243 -3.23 11.95 -0.27
CA PHE A 243 -3.33 13.36 0.12
C PHE A 243 -3.50 13.49 1.63
N ALA A 244 -2.58 14.22 2.27
CA ALA A 244 -2.67 14.56 3.69
C ALA A 244 -3.48 15.85 3.82
N ARG A 245 -4.57 15.79 4.59
CA ARG A 245 -5.41 16.94 4.88
C ARG A 245 -4.76 17.85 5.93
N PRO A 246 -5.18 19.12 6.04
CA PRO A 246 -4.66 20.06 7.03
C PRO A 246 -4.81 19.61 8.48
N ASP A 247 -5.80 18.73 8.77
CA ASP A 247 -6.00 18.11 10.08
C ASP A 247 -4.95 17.05 10.45
N GLY A 248 -4.04 16.75 9.52
CA GLY A 248 -2.98 15.75 9.67
C GLY A 248 -3.43 14.33 9.37
N GLU A 249 -4.71 14.11 9.07
CA GLU A 249 -5.23 12.86 8.53
C GLU A 249 -5.04 12.83 7.01
N GLY A 250 -4.87 11.65 6.42
CA GLY A 250 -4.72 11.51 4.97
C GLY A 250 -5.50 10.32 4.47
N ASP A 251 -5.83 10.37 3.18
CA ASP A 251 -6.54 9.30 2.49
C ASP A 251 -6.17 9.29 1.00
N TYR A 252 -6.67 8.28 0.26
CA TYR A 252 -6.48 8.21 -1.18
C TYR A 252 -7.64 8.89 -1.92
N TYR A 253 -7.27 9.72 -2.88
CA TYR A 253 -8.19 10.40 -3.78
C TYR A 253 -7.78 10.13 -5.22
N SER A 254 -8.74 10.14 -6.15
CA SER A 254 -8.41 10.17 -7.58
C SER A 254 -7.68 11.47 -7.93
N PHE A 255 -7.02 11.53 -9.07
CA PHE A 255 -6.27 12.72 -9.50
C PHE A 255 -7.17 13.95 -9.71
N ASP A 256 -8.48 13.75 -9.88
CA ASP A 256 -9.49 14.81 -9.95
C ASP A 256 -10.11 15.16 -8.58
N GLY A 257 -9.71 14.47 -7.51
CA GLY A 257 -10.09 14.78 -6.11
C GLY A 257 -11.32 14.05 -5.59
N GLN A 258 -11.73 12.97 -6.23
CA GLN A 258 -12.77 12.10 -5.68
C GLN A 258 -12.16 11.16 -4.64
N ALA A 259 -12.81 10.99 -3.49
CA ALA A 259 -12.35 10.05 -2.48
C ALA A 259 -12.51 8.61 -2.96
N LEU A 260 -11.42 7.82 -2.93
CA LEU A 260 -11.46 6.41 -3.27
C LEU A 260 -12.05 5.59 -2.12
N LYS A 261 -11.77 6.00 -0.89
CA LYS A 261 -12.37 5.37 0.27
C LYS A 261 -13.87 5.59 0.24
N ARG A 262 -14.62 4.52 0.20
CA ARG A 262 -16.07 4.58 0.40
C ARG A 262 -16.34 4.88 1.87
N ARG A 263 -17.33 5.70 2.11
CA ARG A 263 -17.75 6.02 3.47
C ARG A 263 -18.11 4.77 4.27
N PHE A 264 -18.65 3.77 3.59
CA PHE A 264 -19.07 2.51 4.18
C PHE A 264 -18.62 1.32 3.33
N LEU A 265 -18.20 0.23 4.00
CA LEU A 265 -17.97 -1.06 3.36
C LEU A 265 -19.30 -1.60 2.81
N ARG A 266 -19.25 -2.38 1.73
CA ARG A 266 -20.43 -3.03 1.15
C ARG A 266 -21.04 -4.09 2.07
N SER A 267 -20.25 -4.67 2.96
CA SER A 267 -20.68 -5.71 3.89
C SER A 267 -19.89 -5.63 5.20
N PRO A 268 -20.54 -5.87 6.34
CA PRO A 268 -19.87 -5.99 7.64
C PRO A 268 -19.13 -7.33 7.83
N LEU A 269 -19.28 -8.28 6.90
CA LEU A 269 -18.69 -9.62 6.94
C LEU A 269 -17.93 -9.90 5.65
N GLU A 270 -16.90 -10.75 5.73
CA GLU A 270 -16.24 -11.36 4.57
C GLU A 270 -17.03 -12.61 4.12
N TYR A 271 -17.20 -12.80 2.81
CA TYR A 271 -17.83 -14.00 2.22
C TYR A 271 -19.19 -14.37 2.80
N THR A 272 -20.24 -13.63 2.46
CA THR A 272 -21.56 -13.83 3.02
C THR A 272 -22.65 -14.04 1.98
N ARG A 273 -23.65 -14.80 2.41
CA ARG A 273 -24.93 -14.89 1.72
C ARG A 273 -25.97 -14.09 2.50
N ILE A 274 -26.65 -13.18 1.87
CA ILE A 274 -27.85 -12.56 2.44
C ILE A 274 -28.94 -13.62 2.55
N SER A 275 -29.33 -13.96 3.78
CA SER A 275 -30.42 -14.89 4.05
C SER A 275 -31.78 -14.20 4.07
N SER A 276 -31.79 -12.89 4.40
CA SER A 276 -33.00 -12.08 4.42
C SER A 276 -32.69 -10.61 4.18
N GLY A 277 -33.34 -10.00 3.21
CA GLY A 277 -33.20 -8.57 2.88
C GLY A 277 -34.08 -7.67 3.77
N PHE A 278 -33.84 -6.36 3.66
CA PHE A 278 -34.68 -5.32 4.23
C PHE A 278 -36.10 -5.39 3.62
N SER A 279 -37.14 -5.22 4.48
CA SER A 279 -38.51 -5.25 4.01
C SER A 279 -39.42 -4.45 4.94
N LEU A 280 -40.22 -3.57 4.38
CA LEU A 280 -41.24 -2.82 5.12
C LEU A 280 -42.45 -3.67 5.56
N GLY A 281 -42.57 -4.90 5.03
CA GLY A 281 -43.61 -5.85 5.44
C GLY A 281 -43.35 -7.24 4.86
N ARG A 282 -43.03 -8.20 5.74
CA ARG A 282 -42.89 -9.61 5.37
C ARG A 282 -43.44 -10.51 6.49
N ARG A 283 -43.80 -11.74 6.15
CA ARG A 283 -44.21 -12.76 7.15
C ARG A 283 -43.01 -13.16 7.99
N HIS A 284 -43.08 -12.89 9.30
CA HIS A 284 -41.98 -13.22 10.22
C HIS A 284 -41.82 -14.73 10.35
N PRO A 285 -40.59 -15.31 10.20
CA PRO A 285 -40.41 -16.77 10.19
C PRO A 285 -40.79 -17.46 11.52
N VAL A 286 -40.66 -16.74 12.64
CA VAL A 286 -40.98 -17.28 13.99
C VAL A 286 -42.44 -17.02 14.38
N PHE A 287 -42.91 -15.78 14.24
CA PHE A 287 -44.22 -15.34 14.73
C PHE A 287 -45.33 -15.50 13.69
N ARG A 288 -44.98 -15.78 12.41
CA ARG A 288 -45.90 -15.94 11.25
C ARG A 288 -46.78 -14.69 10.95
N ASP A 289 -46.56 -13.60 11.65
CA ASP A 289 -47.21 -12.31 11.41
C ASP A 289 -46.49 -11.49 10.35
N TRP A 290 -47.17 -10.54 9.75
CA TRP A 290 -46.54 -9.55 8.88
C TRP A 290 -45.74 -8.58 9.75
N ARG A 291 -44.41 -8.59 9.61
CA ARG A 291 -43.50 -7.73 10.33
C ARG A 291 -42.52 -7.04 9.41
N VAL A 292 -42.17 -5.82 9.80
CA VAL A 292 -41.07 -5.08 9.16
C VAL A 292 -39.75 -5.76 9.50
N HIS A 293 -38.92 -6.00 8.48
CA HIS A 293 -37.54 -6.40 8.69
C HIS A 293 -36.65 -5.18 8.51
N LYS A 294 -36.19 -4.62 9.63
CA LYS A 294 -35.51 -3.33 9.72
C LYS A 294 -34.06 -3.33 9.22
N GLY A 295 -33.55 -4.47 8.76
CA GLY A 295 -32.16 -4.64 8.37
C GLY A 295 -31.96 -5.76 7.34
N ILE A 296 -30.72 -6.20 7.22
CA ILE A 296 -30.31 -7.35 6.39
C ILE A 296 -29.74 -8.41 7.31
N ASP A 297 -30.14 -9.67 7.08
CA ASP A 297 -29.57 -10.81 7.77
C ASP A 297 -28.50 -11.46 6.88
N TYR A 298 -27.28 -11.48 7.37
CA TYR A 298 -26.14 -12.13 6.75
C TYR A 298 -25.91 -13.51 7.38
N ALA A 299 -26.18 -14.57 6.65
CA ALA A 299 -25.92 -15.94 7.12
C ALA A 299 -24.41 -16.18 7.19
N ALA A 300 -23.91 -16.51 8.37
CA ALA A 300 -22.52 -16.84 8.59
C ALA A 300 -22.37 -17.74 9.83
N PRO A 301 -21.35 -18.63 9.88
CA PRO A 301 -21.08 -19.46 11.05
C PRO A 301 -20.82 -18.62 12.30
N THR A 302 -21.20 -19.16 13.46
CA THR A 302 -20.83 -18.56 14.76
C THR A 302 -19.31 -18.39 14.85
N GLY A 303 -18.85 -17.22 15.32
CA GLY A 303 -17.43 -16.88 15.41
C GLY A 303 -16.86 -16.14 14.19
N THR A 304 -17.63 -16.00 13.09
CA THR A 304 -17.24 -15.16 11.95
C THR A 304 -17.04 -13.72 12.42
N LYS A 305 -15.93 -13.08 12.03
CA LYS A 305 -15.58 -11.72 12.45
C LYS A 305 -16.54 -10.71 11.85
N ILE A 306 -17.10 -9.85 12.70
CA ILE A 306 -17.91 -8.70 12.31
C ILE A 306 -17.03 -7.46 12.31
N ARG A 307 -17.04 -6.73 11.19
CA ARG A 307 -16.29 -5.47 11.00
C ARG A 307 -17.23 -4.27 11.00
N SER A 308 -16.80 -3.17 11.57
CA SER A 308 -17.51 -1.90 11.39
C SER A 308 -17.50 -1.50 9.91
N VAL A 309 -18.67 -1.17 9.36
CA VAL A 309 -18.76 -0.74 7.96
C VAL A 309 -18.20 0.66 7.72
N GLY A 310 -18.08 1.49 8.74
CA GLY A 310 -17.55 2.86 8.64
C GLY A 310 -16.78 3.28 9.89
N ASP A 311 -16.04 4.40 9.76
CA ASP A 311 -15.46 5.09 10.91
C ASP A 311 -16.58 5.58 11.81
N GLY A 312 -16.40 5.59 13.14
CA GLY A 312 -17.43 6.05 14.06
C GLY A 312 -17.05 5.92 15.53
N THR A 313 -18.04 6.07 16.37
CA THR A 313 -17.94 5.94 17.83
C THR A 313 -18.95 4.92 18.34
N ILE A 314 -18.57 4.05 19.26
CA ILE A 314 -19.48 3.09 19.89
C ILE A 314 -20.50 3.88 20.72
N GLU A 315 -21.75 3.94 20.26
CA GLU A 315 -22.86 4.59 20.94
C GLU A 315 -23.58 3.64 21.91
N PHE A 316 -23.58 2.33 21.60
CA PHE A 316 -24.13 1.29 22.46
C PHE A 316 -23.32 0.00 22.34
N LEU A 317 -23.13 -0.68 23.46
CA LEU A 317 -22.50 -2.00 23.53
C LEU A 317 -23.13 -2.76 24.71
N GLY A 318 -23.89 -3.81 24.41
CA GLY A 318 -24.63 -4.54 25.46
C GLY A 318 -25.68 -5.50 24.88
N THR A 319 -26.64 -5.91 25.71
CA THR A 319 -27.74 -6.80 25.31
C THR A 319 -29.04 -6.02 25.22
N GLN A 320 -29.79 -6.23 24.12
CA GLN A 320 -31.14 -5.67 23.95
C GLN A 320 -32.15 -6.79 23.63
N ARG A 321 -33.40 -6.62 24.15
CA ARG A 321 -34.48 -7.58 23.91
C ARG A 321 -34.71 -7.76 22.40
N GLY A 322 -34.70 -9.00 21.95
CA GLY A 322 -34.86 -9.37 20.53
C GLY A 322 -33.54 -9.39 19.75
N TYR A 323 -32.70 -8.36 19.88
CA TYR A 323 -31.43 -8.26 19.20
C TYR A 323 -30.30 -9.12 19.80
N GLY A 324 -30.46 -9.55 21.08
CA GLY A 324 -29.38 -10.23 21.79
C GLY A 324 -28.21 -9.30 22.06
N ASN A 325 -27.00 -9.80 21.90
CA ASN A 325 -25.79 -8.97 21.99
C ASN A 325 -25.70 -8.05 20.76
N VAL A 326 -25.61 -6.75 21.02
CA VAL A 326 -25.70 -5.72 19.98
C VAL A 326 -24.68 -4.62 20.19
N ILE A 327 -24.14 -4.11 19.09
CA ILE A 327 -23.33 -2.89 19.03
C ILE A 327 -24.05 -1.90 18.13
N ILE A 328 -24.10 -0.64 18.55
CA ILE A 328 -24.52 0.49 17.71
C ILE A 328 -23.32 1.43 17.54
N VAL A 329 -23.02 1.74 16.28
CA VAL A 329 -21.96 2.67 15.91
C VAL A 329 -22.59 3.94 15.37
N LYS A 330 -22.25 5.07 15.98
CA LYS A 330 -22.58 6.41 15.50
C LYS A 330 -21.47 6.86 14.54
N HIS A 331 -21.80 7.06 13.26
CA HIS A 331 -20.86 7.50 12.22
C HIS A 331 -20.79 9.04 12.14
N ASP A 332 -21.94 9.70 12.33
CA ASP A 332 -22.09 11.15 12.43
C ASP A 332 -23.39 11.47 13.18
N ASP A 333 -23.85 12.73 13.11
CA ASP A 333 -25.06 13.15 13.84
C ASP A 333 -26.34 12.53 13.31
N VAL A 334 -26.34 12.07 12.06
CA VAL A 334 -27.53 11.52 11.38
C VAL A 334 -27.46 10.03 11.10
N GLN A 335 -26.27 9.43 10.97
CA GLN A 335 -26.07 8.06 10.51
C GLN A 335 -25.55 7.13 11.60
N ARG A 336 -26.18 5.98 11.74
CA ARG A 336 -25.85 4.90 12.66
C ARG A 336 -25.92 3.55 11.99
N THR A 337 -25.16 2.59 12.49
CA THR A 337 -25.31 1.18 12.14
C THR A 337 -25.46 0.32 13.38
N LEU A 338 -26.27 -0.74 13.26
CA LEU A 338 -26.55 -1.69 14.32
C LEU A 338 -26.12 -3.08 13.88
N TYR A 339 -25.43 -3.80 14.78
CA TYR A 339 -24.92 -5.15 14.60
C TYR A 339 -25.45 -6.04 15.71
N ALA A 340 -26.31 -6.98 15.39
CA ALA A 340 -27.02 -7.80 16.39
C ALA A 340 -26.77 -9.29 16.27
N HIS A 341 -27.32 -10.07 17.20
CA HIS A 341 -27.20 -11.52 17.38
C HIS A 341 -25.75 -11.99 17.57
N MET A 342 -24.87 -11.11 18.08
CA MET A 342 -23.46 -11.41 18.27
C MET A 342 -23.23 -12.48 19.34
N SER A 343 -22.23 -13.36 19.15
CA SER A 343 -21.79 -14.31 20.18
C SER A 343 -20.97 -13.62 21.26
N ARG A 344 -20.08 -12.71 20.84
CA ARG A 344 -19.24 -11.91 21.74
C ARG A 344 -18.78 -10.62 21.10
N PHE A 345 -18.46 -9.62 21.93
CA PHE A 345 -17.84 -8.37 21.53
C PHE A 345 -16.31 -8.54 21.43
N SER A 346 -15.64 -7.67 20.68
CA SER A 346 -14.18 -7.59 20.71
C SER A 346 -13.71 -7.22 22.13
N PRO A 347 -12.72 -7.95 22.73
CA PRO A 347 -12.40 -7.85 24.17
C PRO A 347 -11.94 -6.46 24.65
N LYS A 348 -11.40 -5.66 23.74
CA LYS A 348 -10.87 -4.31 24.07
C LYS A 348 -11.86 -3.19 23.84
N LEU A 349 -13.06 -3.48 23.30
CA LEU A 349 -14.03 -2.45 22.95
C LEU A 349 -14.79 -1.96 24.20
N ARG A 350 -14.99 -0.65 24.25
CA ARG A 350 -15.74 0.06 25.29
C ARG A 350 -16.74 1.04 24.67
N LEU A 351 -17.76 1.38 25.41
CA LEU A 351 -18.67 2.46 25.07
C LEU A 351 -17.87 3.77 24.93
N GLY A 352 -18.14 4.54 23.89
CA GLY A 352 -17.45 5.78 23.56
C GLY A 352 -16.14 5.62 22.78
N ASP A 353 -15.66 4.38 22.53
CA ASP A 353 -14.46 4.17 21.75
C ASP A 353 -14.65 4.60 20.29
N LYS A 354 -13.63 5.28 19.75
CA LYS A 354 -13.53 5.55 18.32
C LYS A 354 -13.07 4.29 17.60
N ILE A 355 -13.78 3.92 16.57
CA ILE A 355 -13.47 2.76 15.72
C ILE A 355 -13.23 3.19 14.27
N LYS A 356 -12.43 2.40 13.57
CA LYS A 356 -12.14 2.62 12.15
C LYS A 356 -12.95 1.65 11.28
N GLN A 357 -13.25 2.06 10.06
CA GLN A 357 -13.82 1.20 9.03
C GLN A 357 -12.99 -0.09 8.89
N GLY A 358 -13.64 -1.24 8.82
CA GLY A 358 -12.99 -2.54 8.75
C GLY A 358 -12.47 -3.10 10.08
N GLN A 359 -12.49 -2.31 11.16
CA GLN A 359 -12.10 -2.79 12.50
C GLN A 359 -13.04 -3.88 12.97
N VAL A 360 -12.48 -4.99 13.49
CA VAL A 360 -13.27 -6.07 14.08
C VAL A 360 -13.89 -5.63 15.39
N ILE A 361 -15.22 -5.63 15.45
CA ILE A 361 -16.00 -5.20 16.60
C ILE A 361 -16.58 -6.36 17.40
N GLY A 362 -16.64 -7.57 16.84
CA GLY A 362 -17.13 -8.78 17.51
C GLY A 362 -17.27 -9.95 16.56
N GLU A 363 -18.11 -10.92 16.94
CA GLU A 363 -18.28 -12.17 16.20
C GLU A 363 -19.76 -12.53 16.06
N VAL A 364 -20.12 -13.12 14.92
CA VAL A 364 -21.45 -13.67 14.63
C VAL A 364 -21.85 -14.69 15.68
N GLY A 365 -23.08 -14.68 16.06
CA GLY A 365 -23.70 -15.64 16.99
C GLY A 365 -25.15 -15.96 16.66
N GLN A 366 -25.90 -16.31 17.70
CA GLN A 366 -27.33 -16.63 17.64
C GLN A 366 -28.05 -16.13 18.91
N THR A 367 -27.58 -15.02 19.50
CA THR A 367 -28.21 -14.48 20.70
C THR A 367 -29.49 -13.73 20.38
N GLY A 368 -30.41 -13.64 21.34
CA GLY A 368 -31.71 -12.98 21.13
C GLY A 368 -32.71 -13.83 20.33
N TRP A 369 -33.52 -13.19 19.47
CA TRP A 369 -34.56 -13.90 18.67
C TRP A 369 -34.01 -14.34 17.31
N ALA A 370 -33.03 -15.23 17.31
CA ALA A 370 -32.42 -15.76 16.12
C ALA A 370 -32.78 -17.24 15.92
N THR A 371 -33.15 -17.64 14.71
CA THR A 371 -33.48 -19.03 14.34
C THR A 371 -32.24 -19.87 13.98
N GLY A 372 -31.12 -19.24 13.72
CA GLY A 372 -29.83 -19.85 13.39
C GLY A 372 -28.72 -18.79 13.40
N PRO A 373 -27.46 -19.19 13.29
CA PRO A 373 -26.33 -18.26 13.29
C PRO A 373 -26.41 -17.27 12.12
N HIS A 374 -26.45 -15.98 12.40
CA HIS A 374 -26.43 -14.90 11.43
C HIS A 374 -26.07 -13.57 12.09
N LEU A 375 -25.68 -12.57 11.29
CA LEU A 375 -25.62 -11.17 11.70
C LEU A 375 -26.87 -10.47 11.19
N HIS A 376 -27.64 -9.86 12.09
CA HIS A 376 -28.63 -8.87 11.72
C HIS A 376 -27.96 -7.48 11.70
N PHE A 377 -28.06 -6.80 10.56
CA PHE A 377 -27.40 -5.53 10.30
C PHE A 377 -28.41 -4.47 9.87
N GLU A 378 -28.47 -3.34 10.61
CA GLU A 378 -29.31 -2.20 10.26
C GLU A 378 -28.44 -0.99 9.89
N PHE A 379 -28.93 -0.20 8.92
CA PHE A 379 -28.47 1.15 8.65
C PHE A 379 -29.58 2.15 8.99
N GLN A 380 -29.24 3.19 9.75
CA GLN A 380 -30.20 4.18 10.23
C GLN A 380 -29.78 5.59 9.82
N VAL A 381 -30.72 6.37 9.34
CA VAL A 381 -30.55 7.80 9.01
C VAL A 381 -31.62 8.59 9.77
N ASN A 382 -31.22 9.57 10.56
CA ASN A 382 -32.14 10.35 11.43
C ASN A 382 -33.04 9.45 12.30
N GLY A 383 -32.50 8.32 12.80
CA GLY A 383 -33.23 7.35 13.63
C GLY A 383 -34.19 6.43 12.86
N GLN A 384 -34.32 6.57 11.55
CA GLN A 384 -35.13 5.67 10.70
C GLN A 384 -34.25 4.62 10.02
N GLN A 385 -34.68 3.36 10.08
CA GLN A 385 -34.03 2.28 9.38
C GLN A 385 -34.32 2.39 7.86
N ILE A 386 -33.25 2.25 7.08
CA ILE A 386 -33.29 2.26 5.62
C ILE A 386 -32.63 1.00 5.07
N ASP A 387 -32.93 0.64 3.85
CA ASP A 387 -32.27 -0.50 3.20
C ASP A 387 -30.75 -0.29 3.12
N PRO A 388 -29.94 -1.08 3.84
CA PRO A 388 -28.49 -0.95 3.81
C PRO A 388 -27.89 -1.03 2.40
N ASN A 389 -28.49 -1.80 1.48
CA ASN A 389 -28.00 -1.92 0.10
C ASN A 389 -28.02 -0.59 -0.66
N THR A 390 -28.88 0.34 -0.28
CA THR A 390 -28.97 1.66 -0.92
C THR A 390 -27.91 2.64 -0.40
N MET A 391 -27.37 2.39 0.81
CA MET A 391 -26.50 3.34 1.51
C MET A 391 -25.03 2.92 1.53
N LEU A 392 -24.73 1.63 1.50
CA LEU A 392 -23.37 1.12 1.62
C LEU A 392 -22.39 1.54 0.48
N PRO A 393 -22.81 1.90 -0.74
CA PRO A 393 -21.88 2.32 -1.78
C PRO A 393 -21.57 3.83 -1.81
N GLN A 394 -21.96 4.63 -0.80
CA GLN A 394 -21.74 6.08 -0.85
C GLN A 394 -20.25 6.45 -0.84
N PRO A 395 -19.79 7.35 -1.73
CA PRO A 395 -18.44 7.90 -1.66
C PRO A 395 -18.26 8.72 -0.38
N ALA A 396 -17.02 8.77 0.13
CA ALA A 396 -16.68 9.70 1.20
C ALA A 396 -16.87 11.16 0.72
N PRO A 397 -17.04 12.14 1.64
CA PRO A 397 -17.16 13.54 1.27
C PRO A 397 -16.00 13.98 0.37
N ALA A 398 -16.32 14.72 -0.68
CA ALA A 398 -15.32 15.30 -1.56
C ALA A 398 -14.47 16.34 -0.80
N LEU A 399 -13.24 16.53 -1.26
CA LEU A 399 -12.36 17.59 -0.76
C LEU A 399 -12.98 18.97 -1.02
N ASP A 400 -12.74 19.90 -0.11
CA ASP A 400 -13.02 21.32 -0.32
C ASP A 400 -12.18 21.86 -1.51
N THR A 401 -12.52 23.04 -2.00
CA THR A 401 -11.89 23.62 -3.21
C THR A 401 -10.40 23.86 -3.01
N ALA A 402 -9.96 24.31 -1.82
CA ALA A 402 -8.55 24.60 -1.55
C ALA A 402 -7.73 23.30 -1.53
N SER A 403 -8.19 22.29 -0.79
CA SER A 403 -7.58 20.96 -0.72
C SER A 403 -7.54 20.27 -2.08
N ARG A 404 -8.59 20.45 -2.92
CA ARG A 404 -8.63 19.90 -4.28
C ARG A 404 -7.59 20.55 -5.19
N ASN A 405 -7.37 21.85 -5.09
CA ASN A 405 -6.34 22.53 -5.86
C ASN A 405 -4.93 22.08 -5.45
N GLN A 406 -4.67 21.91 -4.15
CA GLN A 406 -3.41 21.36 -3.65
C GLN A 406 -3.19 19.92 -4.14
N LEU A 407 -4.22 19.06 -4.09
CA LEU A 407 -4.16 17.70 -4.58
C LEU A 407 -3.83 17.66 -6.08
N ARG A 408 -4.45 18.53 -6.90
CA ARG A 408 -4.17 18.59 -8.34
C ARG A 408 -2.72 18.98 -8.63
N ALA A 409 -2.20 19.99 -7.95
CA ALA A 409 -0.79 20.37 -8.09
C ALA A 409 0.16 19.22 -7.70
N GLN A 410 -0.16 18.48 -6.65
CA GLN A 410 0.61 17.30 -6.26
C GLN A 410 0.46 16.17 -7.30
N ALA A 411 -0.73 15.98 -7.87
CA ALA A 411 -0.98 14.96 -8.91
C ALA A 411 -0.14 15.22 -10.16
N GLU A 412 -0.06 16.47 -10.63
CA GLU A 412 0.76 16.86 -11.78
C GLU A 412 2.23 16.48 -11.57
N GLN A 413 2.81 16.81 -10.41
CA GLN A 413 4.20 16.46 -10.08
C GLN A 413 4.44 14.94 -10.09
N VAL A 414 3.51 14.16 -9.56
CA VAL A 414 3.66 12.70 -9.48
C VAL A 414 3.43 12.04 -10.84
N ILE A 415 2.50 12.56 -11.65
CA ILE A 415 2.26 12.08 -13.01
C ILE A 415 3.53 12.27 -13.87
N ASP A 416 4.22 13.40 -13.72
CA ASP A 416 5.46 13.66 -14.43
C ASP A 416 6.56 12.68 -14.02
N LEU A 417 6.70 12.36 -12.73
CA LEU A 417 7.60 11.31 -12.25
C LEU A 417 7.28 9.93 -12.85
N MET A 418 6.00 9.59 -12.97
CA MET A 418 5.58 8.32 -13.59
C MET A 418 5.88 8.26 -15.09
N ARG A 419 5.76 9.38 -15.82
CA ARG A 419 6.02 9.47 -17.26
C ARG A 419 7.51 9.42 -17.57
N TRP A 420 8.33 10.08 -16.77
CA TRP A 420 9.77 10.14 -16.99
C TRP A 420 10.43 8.75 -16.98
N GLN A 421 9.94 7.84 -16.17
CA GLN A 421 10.47 6.47 -16.14
C GLN A 421 10.18 5.67 -17.42
N GLU A 422 9.05 5.87 -18.08
CA GLU A 422 8.74 5.18 -19.35
C GLU A 422 9.73 5.59 -20.46
N SER A 423 10.07 6.88 -20.54
CA SER A 423 11.02 7.38 -21.54
C SER A 423 12.45 6.86 -21.33
N THR A 424 12.86 6.64 -20.07
CA THR A 424 14.20 6.14 -19.74
C THR A 424 14.34 4.63 -19.98
N THR A 425 13.26 3.87 -19.81
CA THR A 425 13.27 2.42 -20.02
C THR A 425 13.28 2.06 -21.52
N VAL A 426 12.69 2.88 -22.38
CA VAL A 426 12.71 2.69 -23.86
C VAL A 426 14.08 3.04 -24.45
N ALA A 427 14.74 4.07 -23.92
CA ALA A 427 16.06 4.52 -24.41
C ALA A 427 17.22 3.56 -24.07
N SER A 428 17.03 2.56 -23.24
CA SER A 428 18.07 1.58 -22.87
C SER A 428 18.07 0.32 -23.73
N PHE A 429 17.23 0.22 -24.78
CA PHE A 429 17.10 -0.93 -25.68
C PHE A 429 17.29 -0.57 -27.18
N GLU A 430 17.70 0.65 -27.51
CA GLU A 430 18.26 1.04 -28.81
C GLU A 430 19.79 1.27 -28.66
#